data_733fb6a9898d4c216d91130a89ea1436
#
_entry.id   733fb6a9898d4c216d91130a89ea1436
#
_cell.length_a   1.000
_cell.length_b   1.000
_cell.length_c   1.000
_cell.angle_alpha   90.00
_cell.angle_beta   90.00
_cell.angle_gamma   90.00
#
_symmetry.space_group_name_H-M   'P 1'
#
loop_
_entity.id
_entity.type
_entity.pdbx_description
1 polymer ?
#
loop_
_entity_poly.entity_id
_entity_poly.type
_entity_poly.pdbx_seq_one_letter_code
_entity_poly.pdbx_strand_id
1 'polypeptide(L)'
;MFLKNSIKSTSFKGVCSWQQLNSFYEKEQVNQMNAALYQEIQKYMQMKNWNKTELSKESGIHISEISRLFNHRQPLSLQNLDAITNSFGLSEGSLYQYYLEECFNKGKHADKRRSIQFLYKCAAEGYVNLYSDLINLMLEEQSKTIRKKNLLYIFTVAEELFQGGIGEKALPLYEVIIESESDRFSEKVAISYFRRFYIVRGTDKGQHALSFVLDQLAYMPNEIRLEAYMWIMADYYRREEWRQVLNYAEKLKKLAPEGDYYGRALMYKGLALSRVGDSLEEVLNIIDEYSIISEYYAGIAAGNRYAALLDFGKLEYVDEYLSWLENREDIYVGLPRIFETYVRLDRLNDAKTLIERFKHVIDDMAESKEPWLKEKMNLDFRYAHALFLCKSSQFEKGLDELMEVADLSNRIGNMERFKKCLLAFWKYRDYATSEHDKKYSNLLQTGKME
;
A
#
# COMPACT_ATOMS: atom_id res chain seq x y z
N MET A 1 -72.35 9.73 -41.64
CA MET A 1 -73.61 9.06 -41.13
C MET A 1 -73.37 8.82 -39.62
N PHE A 2 -74.08 9.65 -38.81
CA PHE A 2 -74.61 9.42 -37.47
C PHE A 2 -73.74 8.61 -36.47
N LEU A 3 -73.52 8.97 -35.21
CA LEU A 3 -74.32 9.75 -34.23
C LEU A 3 -73.39 10.37 -33.17
N LYS A 4 -73.65 11.58 -32.81
CA LYS A 4 -73.31 12.22 -31.51
C LYS A 4 -74.09 11.54 -30.37
N ASN A 5 -73.46 11.28 -29.26
CA ASN A 5 -74.17 11.35 -27.97
C ASN A 5 -73.26 11.96 -26.90
N SER A 6 -73.81 13.01 -26.41
CA SER A 6 -73.44 13.87 -25.27
C SER A 6 -73.64 13.11 -23.96
N ILE A 7 -72.62 13.10 -23.10
CA ILE A 7 -72.85 12.79 -21.68
C ILE A 7 -72.24 13.95 -20.86
N LYS A 8 -73.06 14.49 -20.01
CA LYS A 8 -72.89 15.66 -19.15
C LYS A 8 -71.77 15.45 -18.14
N SER A 9 -70.95 16.49 -17.97
CA SER A 9 -70.00 16.64 -16.86
C SER A 9 -70.70 16.74 -15.53
N THR A 10 -70.41 15.81 -14.64
CA THR A 10 -70.56 16.00 -13.18
C THR A 10 -69.18 16.21 -12.60
N SER A 11 -68.98 17.42 -12.09
CA SER A 11 -67.73 17.83 -11.40
C SER A 11 -67.60 17.03 -10.10
N PHE A 12 -66.60 16.15 -10.05
CA PHE A 12 -66.06 15.65 -8.77
C PHE A 12 -64.85 16.55 -8.41
N LYS A 13 -65.06 17.46 -7.47
CA LYS A 13 -64.01 18.10 -6.69
C LYS A 13 -63.43 17.05 -5.77
N GLY A 14 -62.19 16.68 -5.95
CA GLY A 14 -61.48 15.79 -5.02
C GLY A 14 -60.47 14.87 -5.72
N VAL A 15 -59.62 15.41 -6.64
CA VAL A 15 -58.46 14.68 -7.11
C VAL A 15 -57.25 15.32 -6.46
N CYS A 16 -56.84 14.76 -5.33
CA CYS A 16 -55.48 14.95 -4.83
C CYS A 16 -54.54 14.55 -5.97
N SER A 17 -53.73 15.47 -6.45
CA SER A 17 -52.85 15.20 -7.62
C SER A 17 -51.87 14.07 -7.25
N TRP A 18 -51.61 13.19 -8.23
CA TRP A 18 -50.62 12.13 -8.10
C TRP A 18 -49.27 12.64 -7.56
N GLN A 19 -48.96 13.90 -7.77
CA GLN A 19 -47.78 14.58 -7.19
C GLN A 19 -47.89 14.80 -5.69
N GLN A 20 -49.08 15.05 -5.14
CA GLN A 20 -49.27 15.17 -3.68
C GLN A 20 -49.28 13.81 -2.99
N LEU A 21 -49.81 12.76 -3.62
CA LEU A 21 -49.72 11.38 -3.13
C LEU A 21 -48.28 10.87 -3.16
N ASN A 22 -47.55 11.07 -4.25
CA ASN A 22 -46.12 10.71 -4.28
C ASN A 22 -45.31 11.48 -3.25
N SER A 23 -45.56 12.79 -3.07
CA SER A 23 -44.85 13.59 -2.05
C SER A 23 -45.21 13.16 -0.62
N PHE A 24 -46.42 12.60 -0.40
CA PHE A 24 -46.81 12.08 0.88
C PHE A 24 -46.19 10.69 1.14
N TYR A 25 -46.16 9.81 0.14
CA TYR A 25 -45.48 8.51 0.23
C TYR A 25 -43.97 8.68 0.34
N GLU A 26 -43.36 9.64 -0.38
CA GLU A 26 -41.94 9.97 -0.22
C GLU A 26 -41.63 10.57 1.16
N LYS A 27 -42.53 11.41 1.72
CA LYS A 27 -42.37 11.94 3.09
C LYS A 27 -42.53 10.88 4.17
N GLU A 28 -43.46 9.93 4.00
CA GLU A 28 -43.61 8.81 4.93
C GLU A 28 -42.44 7.81 4.86
N GLN A 29 -41.94 7.50 3.68
CA GLN A 29 -40.73 6.67 3.54
C GLN A 29 -39.49 7.35 4.13
N VAL A 30 -39.31 8.66 3.92
CA VAL A 30 -38.18 9.43 4.50
C VAL A 30 -38.30 9.54 6.03
N ASN A 31 -39.53 9.61 6.59
CA ASN A 31 -39.73 9.55 8.06
C ASN A 31 -39.56 8.14 8.63
N GLN A 32 -39.74 7.07 7.83
CA GLN A 32 -39.52 5.70 8.28
C GLN A 32 -38.01 5.31 8.23
N MET A 33 -37.21 5.88 7.32
CA MET A 33 -35.83 5.47 7.16
C MET A 33 -34.93 5.85 8.34
N ASN A 34 -35.03 7.07 8.88
CA ASN A 34 -34.28 7.43 10.10
C ASN A 34 -34.90 6.83 11.40
N ALA A 35 -35.99 6.08 11.28
CA ALA A 35 -36.67 5.52 12.42
C ALA A 35 -35.91 4.37 13.10
N ALA A 36 -35.16 3.56 12.33
CA ALA A 36 -34.52 2.35 12.84
C ALA A 36 -33.46 2.64 13.92
N LEU A 37 -32.56 3.60 13.68
CA LEU A 37 -31.53 3.98 14.65
C LEU A 37 -32.16 4.55 15.93
N TYR A 38 -33.10 5.47 15.79
CA TYR A 38 -33.78 6.08 16.95
C TYR A 38 -34.65 5.09 17.70
N GLN A 39 -35.30 4.16 17.02
CA GLN A 39 -36.04 3.06 17.64
C GLN A 39 -35.13 2.16 18.47
N GLU A 40 -33.98 1.80 17.93
CA GLU A 40 -33.01 0.97 18.64
C GLU A 40 -32.46 1.70 19.88
N ILE A 41 -32.09 2.99 19.74
CA ILE A 41 -31.69 3.82 20.88
C ILE A 41 -32.82 3.87 21.95
N GLN A 42 -34.06 4.09 21.55
CA GLN A 42 -35.22 4.12 22.48
C GLN A 42 -35.40 2.78 23.19
N LYS A 43 -35.24 1.67 22.51
CA LYS A 43 -35.32 0.34 23.11
C LYS A 43 -34.28 0.15 24.20
N TYR A 44 -32.99 0.54 23.98
CA TYR A 44 -31.97 0.50 25.02
C TYR A 44 -32.27 1.44 26.19
N MET A 45 -32.81 2.63 25.92
CA MET A 45 -33.26 3.54 26.96
C MET A 45 -34.38 2.89 27.83
N GLN A 46 -35.35 2.24 27.20
CA GLN A 46 -36.42 1.52 27.91
C GLN A 46 -35.89 0.36 28.76
N MET A 47 -34.96 -0.43 28.21
CA MET A 47 -34.31 -1.53 28.95
C MET A 47 -33.56 -1.05 30.21
N LYS A 48 -33.03 0.17 30.18
CA LYS A 48 -32.30 0.79 31.32
C LYS A 48 -33.22 1.69 32.18
N ASN A 49 -34.51 1.83 31.85
CA ASN A 49 -35.44 2.78 32.44
C ASN A 49 -34.91 4.23 32.38
N TRP A 50 -34.29 4.62 31.28
CA TRP A 50 -33.75 5.96 31.08
C TRP A 50 -34.74 6.85 30.31
N ASN A 51 -34.82 8.13 30.72
CA ASN A 51 -35.39 9.21 29.93
C ASN A 51 -34.25 10.01 29.21
N LYS A 52 -34.62 11.07 28.51
CA LYS A 52 -33.64 11.91 27.76
C LYS A 52 -32.64 12.61 28.69
N THR A 53 -33.01 12.90 29.94
CA THR A 53 -32.15 13.54 30.92
C THR A 53 -31.07 12.55 31.40
N GLU A 54 -31.46 11.31 31.68
CA GLU A 54 -30.51 10.26 32.04
C GLU A 54 -29.56 9.94 30.88
N LEU A 55 -30.06 9.81 29.64
CA LEU A 55 -29.23 9.61 28.48
C LEU A 55 -28.21 10.76 28.32
N SER A 56 -28.65 12.01 28.52
CA SER A 56 -27.75 13.18 28.47
C SER A 56 -26.64 13.09 29.50
N LYS A 57 -27.00 12.71 30.74
CA LYS A 57 -26.02 12.58 31.84
C LYS A 57 -24.99 11.48 31.56
N GLU A 58 -25.42 10.30 31.14
CA GLU A 58 -24.58 9.13 30.95
C GLU A 58 -23.75 9.20 29.67
N SER A 59 -24.28 9.83 28.59
CA SER A 59 -23.54 10.00 27.32
C SER A 59 -22.64 11.26 27.28
N GLY A 60 -22.84 12.21 28.22
CA GLY A 60 -22.16 13.51 28.22
C GLY A 60 -22.68 14.48 27.13
N ILE A 61 -23.72 14.11 26.38
CA ILE A 61 -24.31 14.96 25.33
C ILE A 61 -25.30 15.92 25.95
N HIS A 62 -25.23 17.21 25.65
CA HIS A 62 -26.13 18.20 26.23
C HIS A 62 -27.60 17.90 25.93
N ILE A 63 -28.47 18.07 26.94
CA ILE A 63 -29.91 17.72 26.87
C ILE A 63 -30.66 18.39 25.71
N SER A 64 -30.27 19.64 25.34
CA SER A 64 -30.87 20.33 24.20
C SER A 64 -30.50 19.67 22.86
N GLU A 65 -29.33 19.05 22.78
CA GLU A 65 -28.89 18.30 21.61
C GLU A 65 -29.62 16.97 21.51
N ILE A 66 -29.69 16.22 22.62
CA ILE A 66 -30.52 15.01 22.70
C ILE A 66 -31.97 15.31 22.26
N SER A 67 -32.55 16.39 22.74
CA SER A 67 -33.91 16.78 22.36
C SER A 67 -34.05 17.11 20.86
N ARG A 68 -33.06 17.77 20.26
CA ARG A 68 -33.04 18.03 18.81
C ARG A 68 -32.89 16.77 17.98
N LEU A 69 -32.07 15.82 18.43
CA LEU A 69 -31.90 14.51 17.80
C LEU A 69 -33.23 13.73 17.75
N PHE A 70 -33.87 13.55 18.90
CA PHE A 70 -35.16 12.81 18.97
C PHE A 70 -36.35 13.53 18.31
N ASN A 71 -36.25 14.81 18.07
CA ASN A 71 -37.23 15.56 17.28
C ASN A 71 -36.88 15.64 15.79
N HIS A 72 -35.85 14.91 15.32
CA HIS A 72 -35.35 14.88 13.92
C HIS A 72 -35.01 16.28 13.38
N ARG A 73 -34.65 17.22 14.27
CA ARG A 73 -34.19 18.57 13.90
C ARG A 73 -32.72 18.67 13.56
N GLN A 74 -31.97 17.66 13.96
CA GLN A 74 -30.54 17.56 13.75
C GLN A 74 -30.18 16.10 13.47
N PRO A 75 -29.33 15.79 12.48
CA PRO A 75 -28.81 14.44 12.28
C PRO A 75 -27.84 14.07 13.41
N LEU A 76 -27.77 12.79 13.74
CA LEU A 76 -26.81 12.26 14.71
C LEU A 76 -25.39 12.31 14.14
N SER A 77 -24.44 12.83 14.92
CA SER A 77 -23.02 12.74 14.56
C SER A 77 -22.47 11.37 14.98
N LEU A 78 -21.42 10.89 14.29
CA LEU A 78 -20.76 9.63 14.67
C LEU A 78 -20.22 9.67 16.10
N GLN A 79 -19.62 10.79 16.50
CA GLN A 79 -19.14 10.98 17.87
C GLN A 79 -20.27 10.85 18.92
N ASN A 80 -21.44 11.40 18.63
CA ASN A 80 -22.59 11.26 19.53
C ASN A 80 -23.16 9.83 19.53
N LEU A 81 -23.11 9.14 18.38
CA LEU A 81 -23.48 7.73 18.32
C LEU A 81 -22.56 6.88 19.20
N ASP A 82 -21.25 7.09 19.11
CA ASP A 82 -20.28 6.38 19.94
C ASP A 82 -20.48 6.66 21.42
N ALA A 83 -20.72 7.93 21.80
CA ALA A 83 -21.02 8.32 23.17
C ALA A 83 -22.30 7.64 23.71
N ILE A 84 -23.36 7.57 22.90
CA ILE A 84 -24.61 6.88 23.23
C ILE A 84 -24.35 5.37 23.36
N THR A 85 -23.65 4.76 22.40
CA THR A 85 -23.31 3.34 22.41
C THR A 85 -22.57 2.96 23.68
N ASN A 86 -21.54 3.75 24.04
CA ASN A 86 -20.74 3.56 25.24
C ASN A 86 -21.57 3.73 26.52
N SER A 87 -22.48 4.71 26.57
CA SER A 87 -23.35 4.92 27.75
C SER A 87 -24.30 3.75 28.01
N PHE A 88 -24.67 3.02 26.97
CA PHE A 88 -25.45 1.78 27.10
C PHE A 88 -24.60 0.58 27.56
N GLY A 89 -23.24 0.69 27.55
CA GLY A 89 -22.31 -0.41 27.84
C GLY A 89 -22.21 -1.40 26.68
N LEU A 90 -22.52 -0.96 25.47
CA LEU A 90 -22.37 -1.75 24.24
C LEU A 90 -20.94 -1.63 23.71
N SER A 91 -20.50 -2.66 23.00
CA SER A 91 -19.25 -2.58 22.26
C SER A 91 -19.33 -1.55 21.12
N GLU A 92 -18.22 -0.91 20.84
CA GLU A 92 -18.12 0.02 19.71
C GLU A 92 -18.61 -0.64 18.40
N GLY A 93 -19.27 0.12 17.57
CA GLY A 93 -19.81 -0.40 16.30
C GLY A 93 -21.17 -1.12 16.39
N SER A 94 -21.66 -1.46 17.60
CA SER A 94 -22.93 -2.20 17.76
C SER A 94 -24.13 -1.54 17.08
N LEU A 95 -24.13 -0.22 17.00
CA LEU A 95 -25.21 0.56 16.37
C LEU A 95 -24.87 1.07 14.96
N TYR A 96 -23.69 0.77 14.43
CA TYR A 96 -23.22 1.30 13.14
C TYR A 96 -24.07 0.85 11.95
N GLN A 97 -24.64 -0.36 11.99
CA GLN A 97 -25.53 -0.85 10.94
C GLN A 97 -26.77 0.03 10.74
N TYR A 98 -27.22 0.74 11.79
CA TYR A 98 -28.34 1.66 11.73
C TYR A 98 -27.94 3.09 11.38
N TYR A 99 -26.61 3.38 11.34
CA TYR A 99 -26.10 4.73 11.11
C TYR A 99 -25.93 5.07 9.62
N LEU A 100 -25.94 4.07 8.73
CA LEU A 100 -25.74 4.26 7.30
C LEU A 100 -26.64 5.36 6.71
N GLU A 101 -27.89 5.41 7.11
CA GLU A 101 -28.87 6.40 6.65
C GLU A 101 -28.53 7.82 7.09
N GLU A 102 -27.93 7.99 8.27
CA GLU A 102 -27.47 9.30 8.77
C GLU A 102 -26.32 9.87 7.91
N CYS A 103 -25.63 9.04 7.13
CA CYS A 103 -24.60 9.48 6.19
C CYS A 103 -25.17 10.24 4.98
N PHE A 104 -26.50 10.23 4.82
CA PHE A 104 -27.17 10.90 3.71
C PHE A 104 -28.02 12.08 4.22
N ASN A 105 -28.25 13.07 3.34
CA ASN A 105 -29.14 14.18 3.62
C ASN A 105 -30.59 13.84 3.22
N LYS A 106 -31.53 14.76 3.47
CA LYS A 106 -32.96 14.58 3.12
C LYS A 106 -33.22 14.36 1.63
N GLY A 107 -32.29 14.75 0.75
CA GLY A 107 -32.34 14.48 -0.68
C GLY A 107 -31.70 13.15 -1.08
N LYS A 108 -31.38 12.29 -0.14
CA LYS A 108 -30.67 11.00 -0.33
C LYS A 108 -29.28 11.13 -0.95
N HIS A 109 -28.68 12.33 -0.90
CA HIS A 109 -27.31 12.53 -1.32
C HIS A 109 -26.35 12.38 -0.12
N ALA A 110 -25.16 11.83 -0.34
CA ALA A 110 -24.17 11.66 0.71
C ALA A 110 -23.79 13.02 1.34
N ASP A 111 -23.89 13.10 2.65
CA ASP A 111 -23.40 14.24 3.43
C ASP A 111 -21.88 14.12 3.58
N LYS A 112 -21.15 15.11 3.09
CA LYS A 112 -19.69 15.09 3.05
C LYS A 112 -19.08 14.71 4.39
N ARG A 113 -19.44 15.41 5.47
CA ARG A 113 -18.80 15.24 6.77
C ARG A 113 -19.10 13.87 7.38
N ARG A 114 -20.38 13.49 7.43
CA ARG A 114 -20.80 12.23 8.06
C ARG A 114 -20.33 11.02 7.28
N SER A 115 -20.45 11.05 5.92
CA SER A 115 -20.01 9.94 5.09
C SER A 115 -18.50 9.73 5.15
N ILE A 116 -17.68 10.80 5.11
CA ILE A 116 -16.21 10.69 5.25
C ILE A 116 -15.85 10.13 6.61
N GLN A 117 -16.40 10.68 7.70
CA GLN A 117 -16.07 10.23 9.06
C GLN A 117 -16.46 8.76 9.28
N PHE A 118 -17.64 8.37 8.83
CA PHE A 118 -18.11 6.99 9.00
C PHE A 118 -17.35 6.01 8.12
N LEU A 119 -17.10 6.37 6.86
CA LEU A 119 -16.29 5.55 5.94
C LEU A 119 -14.86 5.33 6.48
N TYR A 120 -14.23 6.41 6.96
CA TYR A 120 -12.90 6.32 7.58
C TYR A 120 -12.90 5.37 8.78
N LYS A 121 -13.85 5.58 9.72
CA LYS A 121 -13.95 4.75 10.91
C LYS A 121 -14.17 3.27 10.56
N CYS A 122 -15.12 2.99 9.67
CA CYS A 122 -15.41 1.61 9.27
C CYS A 122 -14.22 0.96 8.54
N ALA A 123 -13.52 1.67 7.68
CA ALA A 123 -12.36 1.14 6.97
C ALA A 123 -11.17 0.91 7.92
N ALA A 124 -10.87 1.87 8.80
CA ALA A 124 -9.78 1.77 9.77
C ALA A 124 -9.97 0.59 10.73
N GLU A 125 -11.18 0.41 11.27
CA GLU A 125 -11.51 -0.66 12.20
C GLU A 125 -11.82 -2.01 11.53
N GLY A 126 -11.98 -2.04 10.20
CA GLY A 126 -12.22 -3.26 9.44
C GLY A 126 -13.67 -3.74 9.40
N TYR A 127 -14.64 -2.84 9.56
CA TYR A 127 -16.07 -3.14 9.36
C TYR A 127 -16.41 -3.24 7.87
N VAL A 128 -15.92 -4.30 7.21
CA VAL A 128 -15.94 -4.46 5.74
C VAL A 128 -17.34 -4.32 5.15
N ASN A 129 -18.33 -5.00 5.72
CA ASN A 129 -19.72 -4.95 5.22
C ASN A 129 -20.28 -3.53 5.25
N LEU A 130 -20.08 -2.81 6.37
CA LEU A 130 -20.62 -1.47 6.55
C LEU A 130 -20.02 -0.43 5.60
N TYR A 131 -18.70 -0.45 5.41
CA TYR A 131 -18.12 0.48 4.46
C TYR A 131 -18.45 0.12 3.00
N SER A 132 -18.58 -1.17 2.69
CA SER A 132 -19.02 -1.61 1.36
C SER A 132 -20.45 -1.18 1.05
N ASP A 133 -21.36 -1.33 2.02
CA ASP A 133 -22.75 -0.87 1.88
C ASP A 133 -22.83 0.64 1.69
N LEU A 134 -22.06 1.42 2.48
CA LEU A 134 -22.00 2.87 2.30
C LEU A 134 -21.48 3.26 0.91
N ILE A 135 -20.40 2.63 0.44
CA ILE A 135 -19.82 2.87 -0.90
C ILE A 135 -20.86 2.54 -1.98
N ASN A 136 -21.54 1.41 -1.89
CA ASN A 136 -22.55 1.01 -2.87
C ASN A 136 -23.66 2.06 -2.94
N LEU A 137 -24.22 2.49 -1.81
CA LEU A 137 -25.23 3.54 -1.75
C LEU A 137 -24.73 4.88 -2.33
N MET A 138 -23.48 5.24 -2.09
CA MET A 138 -22.86 6.43 -2.68
C MET A 138 -22.69 6.32 -4.20
N LEU A 139 -22.44 5.13 -4.74
CA LEU A 139 -22.22 4.88 -6.17
C LEU A 139 -23.53 4.61 -6.94
N GLU A 140 -24.62 4.24 -6.29
CA GLU A 140 -25.97 4.14 -6.88
C GLU A 140 -26.55 5.49 -7.30
N GLU A 141 -25.92 6.60 -6.92
CA GLU A 141 -26.30 7.96 -7.27
C GLU A 141 -26.42 8.16 -8.79
N GLN A 142 -27.60 8.59 -9.25
CA GLN A 142 -27.91 8.75 -10.67
C GLN A 142 -27.30 10.02 -11.28
N SER A 143 -27.12 11.06 -10.45
CA SER A 143 -26.50 12.31 -10.88
C SER A 143 -25.00 12.14 -11.07
N LYS A 144 -24.51 12.26 -12.30
CA LYS A 144 -23.06 12.19 -12.60
C LYS A 144 -22.24 13.16 -11.77
N THR A 145 -22.76 14.36 -11.52
CA THR A 145 -22.08 15.40 -10.72
C THR A 145 -21.96 14.98 -9.26
N ILE A 146 -23.02 14.43 -8.69
CA ILE A 146 -23.03 13.99 -7.28
C ILE A 146 -22.18 12.72 -7.14
N ARG A 147 -22.31 11.77 -8.07
CA ARG A 147 -21.47 10.58 -8.10
C ARG A 147 -19.97 10.93 -8.15
N LYS A 148 -19.57 11.93 -8.96
CA LYS A 148 -18.18 12.43 -8.99
C LYS A 148 -17.74 13.02 -7.65
N LYS A 149 -18.65 13.72 -6.91
CA LYS A 149 -18.37 14.20 -5.54
C LYS A 149 -18.23 13.02 -4.56
N ASN A 150 -19.08 12.01 -4.67
CA ASN A 150 -19.00 10.81 -3.82
C ASN A 150 -17.68 10.06 -4.02
N LEU A 151 -17.23 9.90 -5.27
CA LEU A 151 -15.89 9.34 -5.56
C LEU A 151 -14.76 10.19 -4.95
N LEU A 152 -14.91 11.51 -4.93
CA LEU A 152 -13.94 12.37 -4.25
C LEU A 152 -13.93 12.14 -2.73
N TYR A 153 -15.09 11.88 -2.10
CA TYR A 153 -15.13 11.57 -0.66
C TYR A 153 -14.45 10.23 -0.36
N ILE A 154 -14.70 9.21 -1.18
CA ILE A 154 -14.03 7.90 -1.06
C ILE A 154 -12.52 8.07 -1.22
N PHE A 155 -12.07 8.83 -2.23
CA PHE A 155 -10.66 9.12 -2.46
C PHE A 155 -10.01 9.89 -1.29
N THR A 156 -10.73 10.85 -0.71
CA THR A 156 -10.24 11.59 0.47
C THR A 156 -9.97 10.63 1.63
N VAL A 157 -10.91 9.72 1.91
CA VAL A 157 -10.73 8.71 2.97
C VAL A 157 -9.56 7.77 2.67
N ALA A 158 -9.39 7.36 1.42
CA ALA A 158 -8.28 6.50 1.03
C ALA A 158 -6.92 7.19 1.27
N GLU A 159 -6.78 8.48 0.89
CA GLU A 159 -5.55 9.25 1.15
C GLU A 159 -5.33 9.50 2.66
N GLU A 160 -6.38 9.78 3.44
CA GLU A 160 -6.27 9.93 4.90
C GLU A 160 -5.76 8.64 5.58
N LEU A 161 -6.30 7.48 5.20
CA LEU A 161 -5.84 6.18 5.69
C LEU A 161 -4.39 5.89 5.28
N PHE A 162 -4.04 6.17 4.03
CA PHE A 162 -2.71 5.95 3.51
C PHE A 162 -1.68 6.82 4.25
N GLN A 163 -1.95 8.12 4.40
CA GLN A 163 -1.07 9.05 5.10
C GLN A 163 -1.02 8.80 6.61
N GLY A 164 -2.07 8.23 7.17
CA GLY A 164 -2.12 7.76 8.55
C GLY A 164 -1.32 6.48 8.81
N GLY A 165 -0.61 5.93 7.81
CA GLY A 165 0.23 4.73 7.97
C GLY A 165 -0.51 3.40 7.92
N ILE A 166 -1.81 3.41 7.62
CA ILE A 166 -2.65 2.21 7.50
C ILE A 166 -3.08 1.97 6.04
N GLY A 167 -2.12 2.09 5.13
CA GLY A 167 -2.34 2.00 3.69
C GLY A 167 -3.03 0.72 3.21
N GLU A 168 -2.80 -0.42 3.88
CA GLU A 168 -3.48 -1.67 3.56
C GLU A 168 -5.03 -1.55 3.69
N LYS A 169 -5.50 -0.73 4.63
CA LYS A 169 -6.93 -0.43 4.80
C LYS A 169 -7.48 0.50 3.72
N ALA A 170 -6.61 1.28 3.08
CA ALA A 170 -6.96 2.15 1.97
C ALA A 170 -7.09 1.40 0.63
N LEU A 171 -6.45 0.24 0.49
CA LEU A 171 -6.37 -0.50 -0.77
C LEU A 171 -7.75 -0.76 -1.42
N PRO A 172 -8.78 -1.27 -0.71
CA PRO A 172 -10.10 -1.48 -1.31
C PRO A 172 -10.74 -0.19 -1.82
N LEU A 173 -10.47 0.95 -1.17
CA LEU A 173 -11.01 2.25 -1.60
C LEU A 173 -10.34 2.74 -2.89
N TYR A 174 -9.04 2.54 -3.05
CA TYR A 174 -8.35 2.82 -4.31
C TYR A 174 -8.85 1.95 -5.45
N GLU A 175 -9.13 0.65 -5.20
CA GLU A 175 -9.74 -0.24 -6.20
C GLU A 175 -11.11 0.30 -6.64
N VAL A 176 -11.95 0.74 -5.73
CA VAL A 176 -13.24 1.39 -6.05
C VAL A 176 -13.06 2.61 -6.96
N ILE A 177 -12.07 3.47 -6.68
CA ILE A 177 -11.80 4.64 -7.53
C ILE A 177 -11.38 4.20 -8.94
N ILE A 178 -10.46 3.24 -9.04
CA ILE A 178 -9.95 2.71 -10.30
C ILE A 178 -11.10 2.12 -11.14
N GLU A 179 -12.03 1.41 -10.52
CA GLU A 179 -13.13 0.75 -11.20
C GLU A 179 -14.27 1.72 -11.59
N SER A 180 -14.59 2.66 -10.69
CA SER A 180 -15.82 3.45 -10.77
C SER A 180 -15.65 4.84 -11.41
N GLU A 181 -14.42 5.40 -11.48
CA GLU A 181 -14.19 6.69 -12.12
C GLU A 181 -14.26 6.54 -13.66
N SER A 182 -15.11 7.31 -14.27
CA SER A 182 -15.30 7.29 -15.73
C SER A 182 -14.16 7.94 -16.51
N ASP A 183 -13.51 8.93 -15.90
CA ASP A 183 -12.33 9.59 -16.47
C ASP A 183 -11.07 8.82 -16.07
N ARG A 184 -10.63 7.94 -16.96
CA ARG A 184 -9.44 7.09 -16.77
C ARG A 184 -8.12 7.86 -16.68
N PHE A 185 -8.12 9.11 -17.07
CA PHE A 185 -6.95 9.99 -17.08
C PHE A 185 -7.00 11.04 -15.97
N SER A 186 -7.96 10.92 -15.05
CA SER A 186 -8.03 11.83 -13.91
C SER A 186 -6.88 11.60 -12.93
N GLU A 187 -6.44 12.69 -12.30
CA GLU A 187 -5.39 12.65 -11.26
C GLU A 187 -5.71 11.62 -10.16
N LYS A 188 -6.99 11.53 -9.74
CA LYS A 188 -7.40 10.55 -8.71
C LYS A 188 -7.15 9.11 -9.12
N VAL A 189 -7.44 8.76 -10.37
CA VAL A 189 -7.18 7.42 -10.90
C VAL A 189 -5.68 7.16 -10.96
N ALA A 190 -4.90 8.11 -11.47
CA ALA A 190 -3.45 8.00 -11.54
C ALA A 190 -2.81 7.82 -10.15
N ILE A 191 -3.23 8.62 -9.16
CA ILE A 191 -2.79 8.49 -7.76
C ILE A 191 -3.20 7.13 -7.20
N SER A 192 -4.44 6.68 -7.44
CA SER A 192 -4.94 5.39 -6.93
C SER A 192 -4.15 4.20 -7.48
N TYR A 193 -3.76 4.21 -8.75
CA TYR A 193 -2.85 3.20 -9.30
C TYR A 193 -1.49 3.23 -8.64
N PHE A 194 -0.92 4.41 -8.38
CA PHE A 194 0.36 4.53 -7.71
C PHE A 194 0.29 4.06 -6.25
N ARG A 195 -0.73 4.47 -5.47
CA ARG A 195 -0.93 4.01 -4.09
C ARG A 195 -1.14 2.51 -4.01
N ARG A 196 -1.94 1.94 -4.92
CA ARG A 196 -2.10 0.49 -5.04
C ARG A 196 -0.75 -0.20 -5.24
N PHE A 197 0.05 0.24 -6.22
CA PHE A 197 1.39 -0.28 -6.44
C PHE A 197 2.24 -0.17 -5.18
N TYR A 198 2.29 1.00 -4.57
CA TYR A 198 3.08 1.24 -3.36
C TYR A 198 2.72 0.23 -2.25
N ILE A 199 1.44 -0.04 -2.04
CA ILE A 199 0.97 -0.98 -1.01
C ILE A 199 1.36 -2.43 -1.34
N VAL A 200 1.21 -2.85 -2.60
CA VAL A 200 1.40 -4.26 -2.99
C VAL A 200 2.79 -4.56 -3.57
N ARG A 201 3.71 -3.58 -3.67
CA ARG A 201 5.02 -3.70 -4.33
C ARG A 201 5.90 -4.84 -3.83
N GLY A 202 5.75 -5.23 -2.56
CA GLY A 202 6.46 -6.33 -1.93
C GLY A 202 5.85 -7.71 -2.18
N THR A 203 4.71 -7.80 -2.86
CA THR A 203 3.98 -9.04 -3.09
C THR A 203 4.11 -9.50 -4.55
N ASP A 204 3.61 -10.70 -4.85
CA ASP A 204 3.47 -11.25 -6.20
C ASP A 204 2.62 -10.36 -7.15
N LYS A 205 1.77 -9.49 -6.60
CA LYS A 205 0.97 -8.53 -7.35
C LYS A 205 1.74 -7.26 -7.76
N GLY A 206 2.93 -7.04 -7.18
CA GLY A 206 3.69 -5.80 -7.34
C GLY A 206 4.07 -5.52 -8.80
N GLN A 207 4.54 -6.52 -9.53
CA GLN A 207 4.94 -6.38 -10.93
C GLN A 207 3.75 -5.98 -11.83
N HIS A 208 2.59 -6.64 -11.64
CA HIS A 208 1.38 -6.30 -12.37
C HIS A 208 0.87 -4.89 -12.01
N ALA A 209 0.91 -4.53 -10.74
CA ALA A 209 0.53 -3.18 -10.30
C ALA A 209 1.44 -2.10 -10.90
N LEU A 210 2.76 -2.37 -11.02
CA LEU A 210 3.72 -1.46 -11.62
C LEU A 210 3.36 -1.14 -13.08
N SER A 211 2.98 -2.12 -13.90
CA SER A 211 2.66 -1.88 -15.32
C SER A 211 1.57 -0.82 -15.48
N PHE A 212 0.54 -0.85 -14.66
CA PHE A 212 -0.52 0.19 -14.68
C PHE A 212 -0.02 1.57 -14.24
N VAL A 213 0.89 1.62 -13.26
CA VAL A 213 1.48 2.91 -12.82
C VAL A 213 2.24 3.56 -13.96
N LEU A 214 2.99 2.78 -14.73
CA LEU A 214 3.78 3.31 -15.85
C LEU A 214 2.91 4.01 -16.89
N ASP A 215 1.71 3.48 -17.16
CA ASP A 215 0.73 4.07 -18.09
C ASP A 215 0.09 5.36 -17.53
N GLN A 216 0.09 5.54 -16.21
CA GLN A 216 -0.59 6.64 -15.53
C GLN A 216 0.33 7.79 -15.12
N LEU A 217 1.65 7.66 -15.28
CA LEU A 217 2.64 8.66 -14.81
C LEU A 217 2.39 10.07 -15.37
N ALA A 218 1.94 10.19 -16.61
CA ALA A 218 1.69 11.47 -17.26
C ALA A 218 0.53 12.27 -16.63
N TYR A 219 -0.39 11.58 -15.96
CA TYR A 219 -1.60 12.17 -15.37
C TYR A 219 -1.46 12.46 -13.87
N MET A 220 -0.31 12.14 -13.28
CA MET A 220 -0.02 12.43 -11.87
C MET A 220 0.39 13.89 -11.68
N PRO A 221 -0.02 14.54 -10.58
CA PRO A 221 0.58 15.79 -10.11
C PRO A 221 2.10 15.65 -9.95
N ASN A 222 2.83 16.75 -10.08
CA ASN A 222 4.29 16.71 -10.05
C ASN A 222 4.86 16.09 -8.76
N GLU A 223 4.31 16.45 -7.60
CA GLU A 223 4.75 15.94 -6.31
C GLU A 223 4.58 14.41 -6.21
N ILE A 224 3.43 13.91 -6.64
CA ILE A 224 3.14 12.46 -6.65
C ILE A 224 4.00 11.75 -7.69
N ARG A 225 4.27 12.38 -8.83
CA ARG A 225 5.12 11.80 -9.89
C ARG A 225 6.58 11.67 -9.46
N LEU A 226 7.10 12.62 -8.67
CA LEU A 226 8.42 12.52 -8.05
C LEU A 226 8.50 11.29 -7.11
N GLU A 227 7.51 11.16 -6.24
CA GLU A 227 7.39 10.02 -5.34
C GLU A 227 7.27 8.70 -6.13
N ALA A 228 6.44 8.69 -7.19
CA ALA A 228 6.26 7.52 -8.04
C ALA A 228 7.56 7.11 -8.73
N TYR A 229 8.32 8.03 -9.32
CA TYR A 229 9.61 7.71 -9.94
C TYR A 229 10.59 7.13 -8.93
N MET A 230 10.65 7.68 -7.72
CA MET A 230 11.52 7.15 -6.67
C MET A 230 11.15 5.69 -6.32
N TRP A 231 9.88 5.39 -6.13
CA TRP A 231 9.45 4.03 -5.76
C TRP A 231 9.50 3.03 -6.91
N ILE A 232 9.27 3.47 -8.14
CA ILE A 232 9.49 2.67 -9.36
C ILE A 232 10.97 2.29 -9.47
N MET A 233 11.87 3.25 -9.29
CA MET A 233 13.31 3.04 -9.31
C MET A 233 13.76 2.08 -8.19
N ALA A 234 13.21 2.23 -6.97
CA ALA A 234 13.49 1.34 -5.85
C ALA A 234 13.00 -0.10 -6.13
N ASP A 235 11.85 -0.28 -6.77
CA ASP A 235 11.32 -1.59 -7.14
C ASP A 235 12.18 -2.25 -8.23
N TYR A 236 12.60 -1.51 -9.25
CA TYR A 236 13.55 -2.03 -10.24
C TYR A 236 14.92 -2.36 -9.62
N TYR A 237 15.41 -1.56 -8.64
CA TYR A 237 16.60 -1.88 -7.88
C TYR A 237 16.45 -3.20 -7.11
N ARG A 238 15.32 -3.44 -6.45
CA ARG A 238 15.03 -4.70 -5.76
C ARG A 238 15.08 -5.91 -6.71
N ARG A 239 14.59 -5.74 -7.94
CA ARG A 239 14.57 -6.77 -8.98
C ARG A 239 15.87 -6.87 -9.79
N GLU A 240 16.87 -6.07 -9.46
CA GLU A 240 18.15 -5.99 -10.18
C GLU A 240 18.01 -5.63 -11.68
N GLU A 241 16.95 -4.93 -12.05
CA GLU A 241 16.73 -4.41 -13.41
C GLU A 241 17.46 -3.08 -13.62
N TRP A 242 18.79 -3.15 -13.61
CA TRP A 242 19.69 -1.99 -13.54
C TRP A 242 19.48 -0.96 -14.64
N ARG A 243 19.16 -1.40 -15.86
CA ARG A 243 18.88 -0.47 -16.98
C ARG A 243 17.64 0.37 -16.72
N GLN A 244 16.61 -0.23 -16.10
CA GLN A 244 15.41 0.51 -15.70
C GLN A 244 15.72 1.47 -14.55
N VAL A 245 16.54 1.06 -13.59
CA VAL A 245 17.01 1.96 -12.52
C VAL A 245 17.67 3.20 -13.14
N LEU A 246 18.58 3.05 -14.08
CA LEU A 246 19.23 4.16 -14.78
C LEU A 246 18.23 5.06 -15.52
N ASN A 247 17.28 4.47 -16.26
CA ASN A 247 16.26 5.21 -16.99
C ASN A 247 15.40 6.10 -16.06
N TYR A 248 14.95 5.53 -14.92
CA TYR A 248 14.13 6.29 -13.98
C TYR A 248 14.94 7.25 -13.10
N ALA A 249 16.19 6.95 -12.80
CA ALA A 249 17.11 7.91 -12.17
C ALA A 249 17.31 9.16 -13.04
N GLU A 250 17.51 9.01 -14.33
CA GLU A 250 17.63 10.16 -15.26
C GLU A 250 16.32 10.96 -15.38
N LYS A 251 15.17 10.30 -15.37
CA LYS A 251 13.86 10.98 -15.36
C LYS A 251 13.64 11.76 -14.07
N LEU A 252 13.97 11.16 -12.92
CA LEU A 252 13.84 11.80 -11.62
C LEU A 252 14.78 13.00 -11.49
N LYS A 253 16.06 12.84 -11.90
CA LYS A 253 17.06 13.90 -11.94
C LYS A 253 16.61 15.12 -12.76
N LYS A 254 15.97 14.89 -13.91
CA LYS A 254 15.43 15.96 -14.76
C LYS A 254 14.23 16.68 -14.14
N LEU A 255 13.37 15.95 -13.44
CA LEU A 255 12.16 16.49 -12.83
C LEU A 255 12.46 17.24 -11.52
N ALA A 256 13.47 16.79 -10.77
CA ALA A 256 13.94 17.40 -9.53
C ALA A 256 15.45 17.65 -9.66
N PRO A 257 15.88 18.85 -10.11
CA PRO A 257 17.30 19.15 -10.37
C PRO A 257 18.11 19.46 -9.09
N GLU A 258 17.46 19.46 -7.93
CA GLU A 258 18.07 19.70 -6.61
C GLU A 258 17.28 19.01 -5.50
N GLY A 259 17.85 18.99 -4.29
CA GLY A 259 17.20 18.46 -3.09
C GLY A 259 17.24 16.94 -2.98
N ASP A 260 16.36 16.37 -2.14
CA ASP A 260 16.40 14.95 -1.76
C ASP A 260 16.17 14.02 -2.96
N TYR A 261 15.19 14.32 -3.82
CA TYR A 261 14.92 13.50 -5.01
C TYR A 261 16.09 13.48 -6.01
N TYR A 262 16.81 14.60 -6.12
CA TYR A 262 18.04 14.68 -6.91
C TYR A 262 19.12 13.75 -6.33
N GLY A 263 19.37 13.85 -5.02
CA GLY A 263 20.32 12.99 -4.33
C GLY A 263 19.98 11.49 -4.46
N ARG A 264 18.69 11.14 -4.34
CA ARG A 264 18.23 9.77 -4.56
C ARG A 264 18.44 9.30 -5.98
N ALA A 265 18.17 10.14 -6.97
CA ALA A 265 18.42 9.81 -8.37
C ALA A 265 19.90 9.51 -8.63
N LEU A 266 20.80 10.34 -8.12
CA LEU A 266 22.25 10.12 -8.24
C LEU A 266 22.70 8.86 -7.50
N MET A 267 22.24 8.65 -6.27
CA MET A 267 22.59 7.47 -5.48
C MET A 267 22.20 6.18 -6.21
N TYR A 268 20.96 6.06 -6.69
CA TYR A 268 20.50 4.88 -7.43
C TYR A 268 21.22 4.73 -8.78
N LYS A 269 21.54 5.86 -9.45
CA LYS A 269 22.35 5.84 -10.67
C LYS A 269 23.74 5.25 -10.40
N GLY A 270 24.41 5.70 -9.34
CA GLY A 270 25.72 5.16 -8.92
C GLY A 270 25.65 3.67 -8.60
N LEU A 271 24.64 3.23 -7.83
CA LEU A 271 24.42 1.82 -7.51
C LEU A 271 24.18 0.95 -8.75
N ALA A 272 23.42 1.45 -9.73
CA ALA A 272 23.16 0.71 -10.97
C ALA A 272 24.40 0.67 -11.88
N LEU A 273 25.14 1.77 -12.02
CA LEU A 273 26.40 1.81 -12.79
C LEU A 273 27.48 0.92 -12.18
N SER A 274 27.50 0.74 -10.86
CA SER A 274 28.39 -0.24 -10.21
C SER A 274 28.14 -1.68 -10.67
N ARG A 275 26.97 -1.98 -11.23
CA ARG A 275 26.57 -3.33 -11.69
C ARG A 275 26.64 -3.53 -13.19
N VAL A 276 26.44 -2.48 -13.99
CA VAL A 276 26.37 -2.57 -15.45
C VAL A 276 27.28 -1.57 -16.18
N GLY A 277 27.95 -0.69 -15.46
CA GLY A 277 28.91 0.28 -16.03
C GLY A 277 30.31 -0.27 -16.16
N ASP A 278 31.13 0.42 -16.93
CA ASP A 278 32.50 0.03 -17.23
C ASP A 278 33.55 0.90 -16.50
N SER A 279 33.11 1.98 -15.84
CA SER A 279 34.03 2.97 -15.25
C SER A 279 33.75 3.15 -13.74
N LEU A 280 34.72 2.70 -12.94
CA LEU A 280 34.75 2.99 -11.50
C LEU A 280 34.82 4.49 -11.23
N GLU A 281 35.63 5.22 -12.03
CA GLU A 281 35.79 6.66 -11.88
C GLU A 281 34.48 7.42 -12.06
N GLU A 282 33.65 7.04 -13.06
CA GLU A 282 32.32 7.63 -13.23
C GLU A 282 31.45 7.42 -11.99
N VAL A 283 31.43 6.21 -11.42
CA VAL A 283 30.66 5.91 -10.20
C VAL A 283 31.15 6.74 -9.02
N LEU A 284 32.46 6.85 -8.83
CA LEU A 284 33.04 7.65 -7.74
C LEU A 284 32.69 9.14 -7.88
N ASN A 285 32.74 9.69 -9.10
CA ASN A 285 32.32 11.07 -9.36
C ASN A 285 30.85 11.32 -9.02
N ILE A 286 29.96 10.38 -9.33
CA ILE A 286 28.55 10.46 -8.95
C ILE A 286 28.37 10.41 -7.43
N ILE A 287 29.16 9.58 -6.73
CA ILE A 287 29.14 9.51 -5.26
C ILE A 287 29.60 10.86 -4.68
N ASP A 288 30.62 11.48 -5.24
CA ASP A 288 31.09 12.81 -4.84
C ASP A 288 30.01 13.87 -5.08
N GLU A 289 29.32 13.83 -6.23
CA GLU A 289 28.25 14.75 -6.59
C GLU A 289 27.10 14.72 -5.56
N TYR A 290 26.63 13.54 -5.14
CA TYR A 290 25.55 13.51 -4.17
C TYR A 290 26.00 13.67 -2.72
N SER A 291 27.26 13.39 -2.39
CA SER A 291 27.76 13.49 -1.01
C SER A 291 27.66 14.88 -0.42
N ILE A 292 27.66 15.92 -1.26
CA ILE A 292 27.58 17.32 -0.83
C ILE A 292 26.15 17.86 -0.71
N ILE A 293 25.13 17.08 -1.04
CA ILE A 293 23.72 17.54 -1.04
C ILE A 293 23.19 17.72 0.38
N SER A 294 23.52 16.79 1.28
CA SER A 294 23.15 16.87 2.68
C SER A 294 24.03 15.95 3.55
N GLU A 295 23.96 16.14 4.86
CA GLU A 295 24.67 15.30 5.84
C GLU A 295 24.28 13.81 5.72
N TYR A 296 23.01 13.53 5.41
CA TYR A 296 22.55 12.17 5.14
C TYR A 296 23.32 11.52 3.99
N TYR A 297 23.43 12.22 2.86
CA TYR A 297 24.18 11.69 1.69
C TYR A 297 25.67 11.61 1.94
N ALA A 298 26.27 12.55 2.65
CA ALA A 298 27.65 12.47 3.08
C ALA A 298 27.90 11.22 3.94
N GLY A 299 26.98 10.91 4.85
CA GLY A 299 27.04 9.76 5.74
C GLY A 299 27.02 8.40 5.04
N ILE A 300 26.31 8.27 3.92
CA ILE A 300 26.22 7.01 3.14
C ILE A 300 27.26 6.92 2.01
N ALA A 301 27.84 8.05 1.59
CA ALA A 301 28.78 8.10 0.46
C ALA A 301 30.01 7.20 0.67
N ALA A 302 30.57 7.18 1.88
CA ALA A 302 31.73 6.34 2.20
C ALA A 302 31.41 4.84 2.00
N GLY A 303 30.28 4.38 2.53
CA GLY A 303 29.83 2.99 2.34
C GLY A 303 29.58 2.64 0.87
N ASN A 304 28.97 3.55 0.12
CA ASN A 304 28.74 3.35 -1.31
C ASN A 304 30.03 3.35 -2.13
N ARG A 305 31.10 4.05 -1.69
CA ARG A 305 32.45 3.95 -2.30
C ARG A 305 33.02 2.55 -2.11
N TYR A 306 33.01 2.00 -0.90
CA TYR A 306 33.46 0.63 -0.65
C TYR A 306 32.64 -0.38 -1.47
N ALA A 307 31.32 -0.20 -1.52
CA ALA A 307 30.45 -1.04 -2.32
C ALA A 307 30.85 -1.02 -3.81
N ALA A 308 31.12 0.17 -4.37
CA ALA A 308 31.56 0.32 -5.76
C ALA A 308 32.94 -0.33 -5.98
N LEU A 309 33.88 -0.12 -5.08
CA LEU A 309 35.21 -0.77 -5.18
C LEU A 309 35.07 -2.28 -5.25
N LEU A 310 34.29 -2.91 -4.37
CA LEU A 310 34.08 -4.36 -4.40
C LEU A 310 33.39 -4.84 -5.67
N ASP A 311 32.39 -4.09 -6.16
CA ASP A 311 31.67 -4.41 -7.39
C ASP A 311 32.59 -4.38 -8.64
N PHE A 312 33.54 -3.46 -8.67
CA PHE A 312 34.59 -3.39 -9.70
C PHE A 312 35.79 -4.30 -9.46
N GLY A 313 35.68 -5.24 -8.50
CA GLY A 313 36.69 -6.27 -8.28
C GLY A 313 37.87 -5.86 -7.42
N LYS A 314 37.86 -4.70 -6.77
CA LYS A 314 38.87 -4.26 -5.80
C LYS A 314 38.58 -4.91 -4.44
N LEU A 315 38.74 -6.25 -4.40
CA LEU A 315 38.32 -7.08 -3.27
C LEU A 315 39.19 -6.88 -2.01
N GLU A 316 40.38 -6.29 -2.18
CA GLU A 316 41.28 -5.93 -1.09
C GLU A 316 40.69 -4.95 -0.07
N TYR A 317 39.67 -4.18 -0.45
CA TYR A 317 39.01 -3.21 0.42
C TYR A 317 37.92 -3.82 1.35
N VAL A 318 37.72 -5.14 1.33
CA VAL A 318 36.64 -5.78 2.07
C VAL A 318 36.79 -5.61 3.60
N ASP A 319 38.01 -5.70 4.11
CA ASP A 319 38.26 -5.58 5.57
C ASP A 319 38.12 -4.12 6.04
N GLU A 320 38.49 -3.15 5.24
CA GLU A 320 38.28 -1.73 5.50
C GLU A 320 36.77 -1.42 5.51
N TYR A 321 36.03 -2.00 4.56
CA TYR A 321 34.58 -1.82 4.50
C TYR A 321 33.89 -2.40 5.72
N LEU A 322 34.29 -3.60 6.19
CA LEU A 322 33.79 -4.18 7.42
C LEU A 322 34.05 -3.28 8.61
N SER A 323 35.30 -2.80 8.78
CA SER A 323 35.69 -1.92 9.88
C SER A 323 34.88 -0.63 9.91
N TRP A 324 34.55 -0.07 8.74
CA TRP A 324 33.69 1.11 8.63
C TRP A 324 32.25 0.83 9.04
N LEU A 325 31.71 -0.37 8.74
CA LEU A 325 30.33 -0.76 9.04
C LEU A 325 30.09 -1.20 10.48
N GLU A 326 31.10 -1.70 11.19
CA GLU A 326 30.95 -2.41 12.48
C GLU A 326 30.14 -1.70 13.57
N ASN A 327 30.20 -0.36 13.61
CA ASN A 327 29.54 0.45 14.62
C ASN A 327 28.33 1.23 14.06
N ARG A 328 27.81 0.83 12.91
CA ARG A 328 26.70 1.51 12.27
C ARG A 328 25.42 0.71 12.41
N GLU A 329 24.31 1.42 12.64
CA GLU A 329 22.98 0.81 12.71
C GLU A 329 22.55 0.19 11.38
N ASP A 330 23.04 0.73 10.24
CA ASP A 330 22.73 0.29 8.90
C ASP A 330 23.69 -0.78 8.35
N ILE A 331 24.43 -1.48 9.22
CA ILE A 331 25.39 -2.55 8.85
C ILE A 331 24.79 -3.61 7.93
N TYR A 332 23.50 -3.90 8.08
CA TYR A 332 22.77 -4.87 7.24
C TYR A 332 22.83 -4.54 5.75
N VAL A 333 23.08 -3.29 5.36
CA VAL A 333 23.17 -2.87 3.95
C VAL A 333 24.43 -3.39 3.28
N GLY A 334 25.55 -3.41 4.00
CA GLY A 334 26.86 -3.84 3.45
C GLY A 334 27.22 -5.29 3.74
N LEU A 335 26.63 -5.86 4.80
CA LEU A 335 26.96 -7.20 5.30
C LEU A 335 26.89 -8.31 4.21
N PRO A 336 25.83 -8.38 3.37
CA PRO A 336 25.75 -9.40 2.32
C PRO A 336 26.90 -9.30 1.31
N ARG A 337 27.30 -8.08 0.94
CA ARG A 337 28.40 -7.85 -0.01
C ARG A 337 29.76 -8.23 0.55
N ILE A 338 30.00 -7.92 1.82
CA ILE A 338 31.24 -8.34 2.52
C ILE A 338 31.28 -9.86 2.60
N PHE A 339 30.20 -10.50 3.00
CA PHE A 339 30.10 -11.94 3.06
C PHE A 339 30.32 -12.61 1.71
N GLU A 340 29.67 -12.13 0.66
CA GLU A 340 29.89 -12.62 -0.71
C GLU A 340 31.35 -12.45 -1.14
N THR A 341 31.99 -11.35 -0.76
CA THR A 341 33.39 -11.10 -1.09
C THR A 341 34.31 -12.08 -0.40
N TYR A 342 34.14 -12.38 0.89
CA TYR A 342 34.89 -13.43 1.58
C TYR A 342 34.72 -14.80 0.92
N VAL A 343 33.49 -15.16 0.53
CA VAL A 343 33.21 -16.40 -0.19
C VAL A 343 33.92 -16.43 -1.56
N ARG A 344 33.96 -15.30 -2.29
CA ARG A 344 34.69 -15.19 -3.58
C ARG A 344 36.17 -15.36 -3.42
N LEU A 345 36.76 -14.76 -2.38
CA LEU A 345 38.19 -14.85 -2.03
C LEU A 345 38.58 -16.20 -1.39
N ASP A 346 37.65 -17.12 -1.22
CA ASP A 346 37.87 -18.42 -0.55
C ASP A 346 38.26 -18.29 0.94
N ARG A 347 37.96 -17.12 1.55
CA ARG A 347 38.19 -16.81 2.99
C ARG A 347 37.06 -17.36 3.82
N LEU A 348 36.87 -18.69 3.79
CA LEU A 348 35.70 -19.34 4.40
C LEU A 348 35.66 -19.23 5.94
N ASN A 349 36.84 -19.14 6.59
CA ASN A 349 36.92 -18.93 8.03
C ASN A 349 36.41 -17.53 8.41
N ASP A 350 36.78 -16.51 7.65
CA ASP A 350 36.34 -15.14 7.89
C ASP A 350 34.84 -15.01 7.64
N ALA A 351 34.33 -15.66 6.58
CA ALA A 351 32.89 -15.74 6.32
C ALA A 351 32.13 -16.41 7.48
N LYS A 352 32.67 -17.51 8.04
CA LYS A 352 32.07 -18.17 9.21
C LYS A 352 32.07 -17.25 10.44
N THR A 353 33.18 -16.61 10.74
CA THR A 353 33.30 -15.65 11.84
C THR A 353 32.32 -14.48 11.70
N LEU A 354 32.11 -14.00 10.45
CA LEU A 354 31.13 -12.94 10.16
C LEU A 354 29.70 -13.37 10.53
N ILE A 355 29.29 -14.60 10.16
CA ILE A 355 27.96 -15.15 10.50
C ILE A 355 27.80 -15.19 12.03
N GLU A 356 28.80 -15.71 12.75
CA GLU A 356 28.74 -15.86 14.21
C GLU A 356 28.66 -14.49 14.90
N ARG A 357 29.45 -13.53 14.45
CA ARG A 357 29.55 -12.20 15.02
C ARG A 357 28.28 -11.36 14.79
N PHE A 358 27.70 -11.41 13.60
CA PHE A 358 26.55 -10.59 13.21
C PHE A 358 25.25 -11.40 13.11
N LYS A 359 25.17 -12.52 13.83
CA LYS A 359 23.98 -13.39 13.83
C LYS A 359 22.68 -12.60 14.07
N HIS A 360 22.67 -11.68 15.03
CA HIS A 360 21.52 -10.87 15.37
C HIS A 360 21.06 -9.96 14.21
N VAL A 361 21.99 -9.43 13.38
CA VAL A 361 21.68 -8.62 12.20
C VAL A 361 21.10 -9.50 11.09
N ILE A 362 21.64 -10.71 10.93
CA ILE A 362 21.18 -11.69 9.93
C ILE A 362 19.77 -12.16 10.28
N ASP A 363 19.52 -12.49 11.55
CA ASP A 363 18.21 -12.89 12.04
C ASP A 363 17.19 -11.74 11.86
N ASP A 364 17.57 -10.50 12.17
CA ASP A 364 16.71 -9.32 11.97
C ASP A 364 16.38 -9.06 10.50
N MET A 365 17.34 -9.26 9.56
CA MET A 365 17.04 -9.19 8.13
C MET A 365 16.06 -10.26 7.68
N ALA A 366 16.07 -11.44 8.30
CA ALA A 366 15.18 -12.54 7.95
C ALA A 366 13.75 -12.36 8.47
N GLU A 367 13.59 -11.74 9.64
CA GLU A 367 12.31 -11.57 10.34
C GLU A 367 11.60 -10.27 9.99
N SER A 368 12.35 -9.20 9.72
CA SER A 368 11.80 -7.86 9.50
C SER A 368 11.38 -7.64 8.04
N LYS A 369 10.12 -7.27 7.85
CA LYS A 369 9.62 -6.84 6.54
C LYS A 369 9.89 -5.37 6.26
N GLU A 370 10.15 -4.57 7.28
CA GLU A 370 10.43 -3.14 7.17
C GLU A 370 11.79 -2.80 7.82
N PRO A 371 12.60 -1.94 7.22
CA PRO A 371 12.35 -1.39 5.88
C PRO A 371 12.53 -2.44 4.78
N TRP A 372 11.81 -2.32 3.66
CA TRP A 372 11.86 -3.22 2.49
C TRP A 372 13.29 -3.59 2.03
N LEU A 373 14.25 -2.73 2.31
CA LEU A 373 15.66 -2.95 1.99
C LEU A 373 16.26 -4.15 2.75
N LYS A 374 15.79 -4.45 3.98
CA LYS A 374 16.22 -5.64 4.73
C LYS A 374 15.84 -6.93 4.00
N GLU A 375 14.65 -6.97 3.41
CA GLU A 375 14.18 -8.12 2.63
C GLU A 375 15.10 -8.37 1.43
N LYS A 376 15.50 -7.31 0.70
CA LYS A 376 16.47 -7.40 -0.38
C LYS A 376 17.85 -7.85 0.13
N MET A 377 18.33 -7.28 1.22
CA MET A 377 19.64 -7.64 1.79
C MET A 377 19.64 -9.08 2.29
N ASN A 378 18.56 -9.56 2.87
CA ASN A 378 18.40 -10.97 3.25
C ASN A 378 18.49 -11.90 2.02
N LEU A 379 17.84 -11.55 0.91
CA LEU A 379 17.92 -12.32 -0.33
C LEU A 379 19.35 -12.39 -0.86
N ASP A 380 20.07 -11.25 -0.85
CA ASP A 380 21.47 -11.18 -1.27
C ASP A 380 22.38 -12.01 -0.35
N PHE A 381 22.14 -11.94 0.96
CA PHE A 381 22.89 -12.73 1.95
C PHE A 381 22.66 -14.22 1.77
N ARG A 382 21.40 -14.67 1.65
CA ARG A 382 21.03 -16.09 1.48
C ARG A 382 21.66 -16.69 0.22
N TYR A 383 21.71 -15.93 -0.88
CA TYR A 383 22.41 -16.39 -2.09
C TYR A 383 23.89 -16.65 -1.81
N ALA A 384 24.58 -15.69 -1.19
CA ALA A 384 25.99 -15.83 -0.84
C ALA A 384 26.23 -16.94 0.20
N HIS A 385 25.31 -17.13 1.15
CA HIS A 385 25.35 -18.20 2.14
C HIS A 385 25.20 -19.57 1.52
N ALA A 386 24.31 -19.73 0.56
CA ALA A 386 24.18 -20.97 -0.20
C ALA A 386 25.51 -21.35 -0.92
N LEU A 387 26.18 -20.35 -1.53
CA LEU A 387 27.51 -20.57 -2.13
C LEU A 387 28.58 -20.92 -1.10
N PHE A 388 28.55 -20.29 0.07
CA PHE A 388 29.44 -20.62 1.20
C PHE A 388 29.25 -22.07 1.66
N LEU A 389 28.00 -22.52 1.82
CA LEU A 389 27.69 -23.91 2.18
C LEU A 389 28.25 -24.90 1.15
N CYS A 390 28.03 -24.65 -0.13
CA CYS A 390 28.57 -25.48 -1.21
C CYS A 390 30.11 -25.51 -1.17
N LYS A 391 30.79 -24.38 -1.01
CA LYS A 391 32.25 -24.32 -0.89
C LYS A 391 32.78 -24.99 0.36
N SER A 392 31.99 -25.04 1.44
CA SER A 392 32.30 -25.73 2.69
C SER A 392 31.91 -27.23 2.69
N SER A 393 31.67 -27.78 1.49
CA SER A 393 31.24 -29.18 1.29
C SER A 393 29.91 -29.59 1.95
N GLN A 394 29.08 -28.62 2.32
CA GLN A 394 27.72 -28.82 2.80
C GLN A 394 26.70 -28.73 1.64
N PHE A 395 26.92 -29.60 0.64
CA PHE A 395 26.24 -29.48 -0.67
C PHE A 395 24.71 -29.57 -0.56
N GLU A 396 24.17 -30.49 0.22
CA GLU A 396 22.72 -30.68 0.35
C GLU A 396 22.05 -29.39 0.83
N LYS A 397 22.54 -28.81 1.94
CA LYS A 397 22.02 -27.56 2.49
C LYS A 397 22.20 -26.37 1.52
N GLY A 398 23.37 -26.29 0.87
CA GLY A 398 23.64 -25.23 -0.09
C GLY A 398 22.73 -25.27 -1.33
N LEU A 399 22.45 -26.47 -1.83
CA LEU A 399 21.54 -26.69 -2.96
C LEU A 399 20.07 -26.41 -2.57
N ASP A 400 19.63 -26.84 -1.38
CA ASP A 400 18.29 -26.51 -0.88
C ASP A 400 18.11 -25.00 -0.80
N GLU A 401 19.06 -24.28 -0.20
CA GLU A 401 18.97 -22.83 -0.06
C GLU A 401 19.02 -22.12 -1.42
N LEU A 402 19.83 -22.61 -2.38
CA LEU A 402 19.82 -22.08 -3.76
C LEU A 402 18.43 -22.20 -4.42
N MET A 403 17.74 -23.33 -4.22
CA MET A 403 16.40 -23.53 -4.78
C MET A 403 15.35 -22.63 -4.12
N GLU A 404 15.44 -22.43 -2.79
CA GLU A 404 14.56 -21.50 -2.10
C GLU A 404 14.78 -20.05 -2.53
N VAL A 405 16.04 -19.62 -2.65
CA VAL A 405 16.37 -18.26 -3.16
C VAL A 405 15.92 -18.10 -4.61
N ALA A 406 16.03 -19.13 -5.44
CA ALA A 406 15.54 -19.11 -6.81
C ALA A 406 14.01 -18.93 -6.84
N ASP A 407 13.26 -19.71 -6.07
CA ASP A 407 11.80 -19.62 -6.01
C ASP A 407 11.35 -18.23 -5.53
N LEU A 408 11.96 -17.72 -4.46
CA LEU A 408 11.65 -16.38 -3.97
C LEU A 408 11.98 -15.29 -5.01
N SER A 409 13.13 -15.40 -5.67
CA SER A 409 13.55 -14.47 -6.74
C SER A 409 12.57 -14.45 -7.91
N ASN A 410 12.09 -15.63 -8.34
CA ASN A 410 11.08 -15.76 -9.38
C ASN A 410 9.76 -15.09 -8.98
N ARG A 411 9.30 -15.33 -7.76
CA ARG A 411 8.04 -14.72 -7.25
C ARG A 411 8.07 -13.20 -7.21
N ILE A 412 9.19 -12.60 -6.78
CA ILE A 412 9.33 -11.13 -6.71
C ILE A 412 9.76 -10.50 -8.05
N GLY A 413 9.99 -11.31 -9.10
CA GLY A 413 10.40 -10.84 -10.43
C GLY A 413 11.90 -10.49 -10.54
N ASN A 414 12.76 -10.93 -9.60
CA ASN A 414 14.22 -10.75 -9.72
C ASN A 414 14.83 -11.87 -10.60
N MET A 415 14.69 -11.70 -11.91
CA MET A 415 15.14 -12.71 -12.88
C MET A 415 16.68 -12.85 -12.94
N GLU A 416 17.44 -11.80 -12.62
CA GLU A 416 18.90 -11.88 -12.55
C GLU A 416 19.35 -12.80 -11.41
N ARG A 417 18.78 -12.65 -10.22
CA ARG A 417 19.08 -13.52 -9.08
C ARG A 417 18.60 -14.95 -9.33
N PHE A 418 17.40 -15.09 -9.92
CA PHE A 418 16.88 -16.39 -10.34
C PHE A 418 17.87 -17.15 -11.23
N LYS A 419 18.33 -16.52 -12.32
CA LYS A 419 19.33 -17.11 -13.24
C LYS A 419 20.63 -17.45 -12.52
N LYS A 420 21.15 -16.56 -11.66
CA LYS A 420 22.35 -16.82 -10.86
C LYS A 420 22.23 -18.06 -10.00
N CYS A 421 21.08 -18.26 -9.36
CA CYS A 421 20.81 -19.47 -8.55
C CYS A 421 20.81 -20.74 -9.41
N LEU A 422 20.16 -20.70 -10.58
CA LEU A 422 20.12 -21.87 -11.49
C LEU A 422 21.50 -22.22 -12.04
N LEU A 423 22.33 -21.20 -12.38
CA LEU A 423 23.71 -21.42 -12.81
C LEU A 423 24.58 -21.96 -11.68
N ALA A 424 24.39 -21.47 -10.45
CA ALA A 424 25.12 -21.98 -9.28
C ALA A 424 24.71 -23.42 -8.98
N PHE A 425 23.42 -23.77 -9.06
CA PHE A 425 22.95 -25.14 -8.94
C PHE A 425 23.63 -26.06 -9.97
N TRP A 426 23.68 -25.64 -11.23
CA TRP A 426 24.30 -26.40 -12.30
C TRP A 426 25.80 -26.68 -12.04
N LYS A 427 26.50 -25.73 -11.43
CA LYS A 427 27.91 -25.91 -11.05
C LYS A 427 28.14 -27.00 -10.00
N TYR A 428 27.19 -27.22 -9.11
CA TYR A 428 27.25 -28.21 -8.03
C TYR A 428 26.33 -29.42 -8.24
N ARG A 429 25.83 -29.60 -9.47
CA ARG A 429 24.83 -30.62 -9.81
C ARG A 429 25.27 -32.04 -9.47
N ASP A 430 26.56 -32.35 -9.56
CA ASP A 430 27.08 -33.70 -9.24
C ASP A 430 26.81 -34.13 -7.80
N TYR A 431 26.50 -33.19 -6.92
CA TYR A 431 26.12 -33.45 -5.52
C TYR A 431 24.61 -33.35 -5.28
N ALA A 432 23.82 -33.13 -6.35
CA ALA A 432 22.38 -32.99 -6.24
C ALA A 432 21.68 -34.34 -6.02
N THR A 433 20.61 -34.34 -5.25
CA THR A 433 19.70 -35.47 -5.08
C THR A 433 18.62 -35.46 -6.16
N SER A 434 17.89 -36.58 -6.31
CA SER A 434 16.73 -36.64 -7.22
C SER A 434 15.62 -35.63 -6.84
N GLU A 435 15.54 -35.22 -5.57
CA GLU A 435 14.62 -34.18 -5.12
C GLU A 435 15.04 -32.79 -5.59
N HIS A 436 16.34 -32.48 -5.52
CA HIS A 436 16.91 -31.24 -6.07
C HIS A 436 16.65 -31.14 -7.58
N ASP A 437 16.85 -32.19 -8.36
CA ASP A 437 16.58 -32.23 -9.80
C ASP A 437 15.09 -31.98 -10.11
N LYS A 438 14.18 -32.49 -9.28
CA LYS A 438 12.74 -32.21 -9.40
C LYS A 438 12.42 -30.77 -9.11
N LYS A 439 12.94 -30.22 -8.00
CA LYS A 439 12.76 -28.78 -7.63
C LYS A 439 13.28 -27.87 -8.74
N TYR A 440 14.49 -28.15 -9.26
CA TYR A 440 15.09 -27.42 -10.39
C TYR A 440 14.21 -27.46 -11.65
N SER A 441 13.73 -28.65 -12.03
CA SER A 441 12.85 -28.83 -13.19
C SER A 441 11.54 -28.05 -13.04
N ASN A 442 10.94 -28.07 -11.83
CA ASN A 442 9.73 -27.31 -11.53
C ASN A 442 9.96 -25.80 -11.64
N LEU A 443 11.09 -25.31 -11.13
CA LEU A 443 11.44 -23.87 -11.23
C LEU A 443 11.61 -23.42 -12.68
N LEU A 444 12.20 -24.26 -13.55
CA LEU A 444 12.30 -23.97 -14.98
C LEU A 444 10.93 -23.92 -15.68
N GLN A 445 9.96 -24.75 -15.25
CA GLN A 445 8.62 -24.76 -15.83
C GLN A 445 7.76 -23.61 -15.34
N THR A 446 7.94 -23.15 -14.10
CA THR A 446 7.18 -22.07 -13.48
C THR A 446 7.81 -20.70 -13.71
N GLY A 447 9.08 -20.66 -14.08
CA GLY A 447 9.79 -19.42 -14.42
C GLY A 447 9.08 -18.71 -15.57
N LYS A 448 8.67 -17.44 -15.36
CA LYS A 448 8.17 -16.58 -16.43
C LYS A 448 9.31 -16.34 -17.43
N MET A 449 9.44 -17.23 -18.41
CA MET A 449 10.22 -16.94 -19.61
C MET A 449 9.37 -16.03 -20.49
N GLU A 450 9.68 -14.73 -20.50
CA GLU A 450 9.21 -13.81 -21.54
C GLU A 450 9.96 -14.07 -22.85
#